data_4e981d2fd33304315a7404c357e6159b
#
_entry.id   4e981d2fd33304315a7404c357e6159b
#
_cell.length_a   1.000
_cell.length_b   1.000
_cell.length_c   1.000
_cell.angle_alpha   90.00
_cell.angle_beta   90.00
_cell.angle_gamma   90.00
#
_symmetry.space_group_name_H-M   'P 1'
#
loop_
_entity.id
_entity.type
_entity.pdbx_description
1 polymer ?
#
loop_
_entity_poly.entity_id
_entity_poly.type
_entity_poly.pdbx_seq_one_letter_code
_entity_poly.pdbx_strand_id
1 'polypeptide(L)'
;MSVRRLAEASVQPASFAFNKANTAAAKKWIAKYPKGRQQSAIIPLLMLAQEQEGWVTKAAIESVCDMLGMPYIRGLEVATFYTQYQLKPVGTRAHIQVCGTTPCMLRGAGELMDVCRSKIHHEQFHTNAAGTLSWEEVECLGACVNAPMVMIFRDAYEDLTPERLAEIIDEFEAGKGASVPTGPQNGRFFSAPITGSSALTDEKAVLKTTRDKEAKAAAKAAKAAAEVPPSNAARAVTDAVETSKAVKSPSPVKVEAKAEKAAARPSLEDKNRPAGIARPAAVDDLKLISGVGPKNEKILHDLGIFTFAQVASWKKAERGWVDAYLNFHGRIEREDWVKQAKALAKGGVAEYIRVFGKKPV
;
A
#
# COMPACT_ATOMS: atom_id res chain seq x y z
N MET A 1 -7.10 11.99 11.02
CA MET A 1 -5.91 12.72 10.50
C MET A 1 -6.06 14.19 10.83
N SER A 2 -5.09 14.80 11.50
CA SER A 2 -5.08 16.23 11.73
C SER A 2 -4.78 16.98 10.42
N VAL A 3 -5.44 18.12 10.21
CA VAL A 3 -5.19 18.95 9.03
C VAL A 3 -3.80 19.57 9.16
N ARG A 4 -2.88 19.20 8.27
CA ARG A 4 -1.53 19.77 8.22
C ARG A 4 -1.60 21.18 7.60
N ARG A 5 -1.03 22.16 8.28
CA ARG A 5 -1.04 23.57 7.86
C ARG A 5 0.38 24.09 7.78
N LEU A 6 0.60 25.05 6.88
CA LEU A 6 1.86 25.81 6.85
C LEU A 6 2.07 26.57 8.16
N ALA A 7 3.33 26.87 8.44
CA ALA A 7 3.68 27.76 9.54
C ALA A 7 3.03 29.15 9.37
N GLU A 8 2.90 29.87 10.49
CA GLU A 8 2.34 31.20 10.54
C GLU A 8 3.11 32.18 9.62
N ALA A 9 2.39 33.17 9.10
CA ALA A 9 2.96 34.12 8.14
C ALA A 9 4.19 34.88 8.71
N SER A 10 4.25 35.06 10.03
CA SER A 10 5.34 35.73 10.72
C SER A 10 6.70 35.03 10.62
N VAL A 11 6.69 33.69 10.41
CA VAL A 11 7.93 32.90 10.29
C VAL A 11 8.21 32.47 8.84
N GLN A 12 7.32 32.82 7.90
CA GLN A 12 7.52 32.51 6.49
C GLN A 12 8.55 33.47 5.86
N PRO A 13 9.54 32.96 5.11
CA PRO A 13 10.43 33.81 4.33
C PRO A 13 9.66 34.50 3.19
N ALA A 14 10.08 35.73 2.88
CA ALA A 14 9.44 36.51 1.81
C ALA A 14 9.69 35.94 0.39
N SER A 15 10.76 35.20 0.19
CA SER A 15 11.14 34.62 -1.10
C SER A 15 11.93 33.34 -0.92
N PHE A 16 12.00 32.54 -1.97
CA PHE A 16 12.81 31.34 -2.04
C PHE A 16 13.47 31.22 -3.41
N ALA A 17 14.72 30.80 -3.43
CA ALA A 17 15.42 30.42 -4.64
C ALA A 17 16.34 29.23 -4.36
N PHE A 18 16.40 28.28 -5.25
CA PHE A 18 17.39 27.21 -5.17
C PHE A 18 18.81 27.74 -5.28
N ASN A 19 19.71 27.26 -4.47
CA ASN A 19 21.14 27.48 -4.67
C ASN A 19 21.61 26.85 -5.99
N LYS A 20 22.85 27.15 -6.41
CA LYS A 20 23.40 26.68 -7.69
C LYS A 20 23.36 25.15 -7.83
N ALA A 21 23.70 24.41 -6.78
CA ALA A 21 23.71 22.95 -6.80
C ALA A 21 22.29 22.38 -6.93
N ASN A 22 21.34 22.87 -6.13
CA ASN A 22 19.96 22.44 -6.15
C ASN A 22 19.24 22.86 -7.43
N THR A 23 19.57 24.02 -8.02
CA THR A 23 19.09 24.41 -9.35
C THR A 23 19.51 23.40 -10.42
N ALA A 24 20.76 22.92 -10.38
CA ALA A 24 21.24 21.91 -11.31
C ALA A 24 20.55 20.55 -11.08
N ALA A 25 20.35 20.16 -9.80
CA ALA A 25 19.64 18.95 -9.42
C ALA A 25 18.15 19.00 -9.84
N ALA A 26 17.47 20.15 -9.63
CA ALA A 26 16.09 20.37 -10.05
C ALA A 26 15.90 20.19 -11.56
N LYS A 27 16.80 20.78 -12.35
CA LYS A 27 16.80 20.60 -13.83
C LYS A 27 16.95 19.12 -14.22
N LYS A 28 17.83 18.37 -13.55
CA LYS A 28 17.99 16.92 -13.78
C LYS A 28 16.72 16.14 -13.43
N TRP A 29 16.05 16.48 -12.33
CA TRP A 29 14.79 15.85 -11.98
C TRP A 29 13.68 16.12 -12.99
N ILE A 30 13.51 17.38 -13.41
CA ILE A 30 12.52 17.77 -14.41
C ILE A 30 12.76 17.01 -15.74
N ALA A 31 14.01 16.89 -16.17
CA ALA A 31 14.40 16.20 -17.39
C ALA A 31 14.12 14.68 -17.39
N LYS A 32 13.92 14.05 -16.24
CA LYS A 32 13.56 12.63 -16.16
C LYS A 32 12.14 12.33 -16.64
N TYR A 33 11.26 13.32 -16.62
CA TYR A 33 9.86 13.13 -16.98
C TYR A 33 9.61 13.47 -18.46
N PRO A 34 8.72 12.73 -19.12
CA PRO A 34 8.37 12.99 -20.52
C PRO A 34 7.83 14.42 -20.73
N LYS A 35 7.95 14.92 -21.96
CA LYS A 35 7.41 16.25 -22.34
C LYS A 35 5.93 16.34 -21.98
N GLY A 36 5.53 17.41 -21.31
CA GLY A 36 4.17 17.65 -20.83
C GLY A 36 3.85 16.93 -19.50
N ARG A 37 4.81 16.20 -18.89
CA ARG A 37 4.65 15.51 -17.60
C ARG A 37 5.62 16.00 -16.53
N GLN A 38 6.27 17.14 -16.74
CA GLN A 38 7.30 17.69 -15.85
C GLN A 38 6.75 18.04 -14.47
N GLN A 39 5.44 18.26 -14.33
CA GLN A 39 4.78 18.50 -13.03
C GLN A 39 5.00 17.35 -12.03
N SER A 40 5.25 16.14 -12.50
CA SER A 40 5.59 14.99 -11.64
C SER A 40 6.91 15.18 -10.86
N ALA A 41 7.74 16.15 -11.23
CA ALA A 41 8.94 16.51 -10.50
C ALA A 41 8.65 17.28 -9.19
N ILE A 42 7.40 17.62 -8.88
CA ILE A 42 7.02 18.38 -7.68
C ILE A 42 7.58 17.73 -6.40
N ILE A 43 7.48 16.40 -6.28
CA ILE A 43 7.94 15.67 -5.09
C ILE A 43 9.45 15.84 -4.87
N PRO A 44 10.34 15.46 -5.81
CA PRO A 44 11.77 15.64 -5.61
C PRO A 44 12.20 17.12 -5.51
N LEU A 45 11.49 18.06 -6.13
CA LEU A 45 11.84 19.48 -5.99
C LEU A 45 11.49 20.02 -4.60
N LEU A 46 10.35 19.65 -4.03
CA LEU A 46 10.01 19.98 -2.65
C LEU A 46 10.99 19.35 -1.64
N MET A 47 11.49 18.13 -1.91
CA MET A 47 12.55 17.54 -1.09
C MET A 47 13.84 18.34 -1.16
N LEU A 48 14.27 18.77 -2.33
CA LEU A 48 15.46 19.63 -2.49
C LEU A 48 15.28 20.98 -1.75
N ALA A 49 14.07 21.53 -1.77
CA ALA A 49 13.76 22.75 -1.05
C ALA A 49 13.85 22.54 0.48
N GLN A 50 13.28 21.42 0.96
CA GLN A 50 13.38 21.06 2.38
C GLN A 50 14.82 20.82 2.82
N GLU A 51 15.62 20.13 2.01
CA GLU A 51 17.04 19.91 2.30
C GLU A 51 17.83 21.21 2.36
N GLN A 52 17.43 22.24 1.62
CA GLN A 52 18.09 23.54 1.62
C GLN A 52 17.70 24.40 2.82
N GLU A 53 16.41 24.43 3.16
CA GLU A 53 15.84 25.34 4.17
C GLU A 53 15.54 24.65 5.51
N GLY A 54 15.65 23.32 5.57
CA GLY A 54 15.23 22.50 6.71
C GLY A 54 13.75 22.17 6.72
N TRP A 55 12.90 22.98 6.06
CA TRP A 55 11.45 22.79 5.96
C TRP A 55 10.90 23.38 4.68
N VAL A 56 9.68 22.99 4.29
CA VAL A 56 9.03 23.46 3.08
C VAL A 56 8.24 24.74 3.36
N THR A 57 8.77 25.86 2.90
CA THR A 57 8.15 27.17 3.08
C THR A 57 7.08 27.44 2.01
N LYS A 58 6.17 28.39 2.27
CA LYS A 58 5.20 28.84 1.27
C LYS A 58 5.91 29.35 -0.01
N ALA A 59 6.93 30.17 0.16
CA ALA A 59 7.71 30.70 -0.96
C ALA A 59 8.42 29.60 -1.77
N ALA A 60 8.86 28.52 -1.11
CA ALA A 60 9.43 27.35 -1.80
C ALA A 60 8.38 26.62 -2.63
N ILE A 61 7.15 26.44 -2.12
CA ILE A 61 6.06 25.81 -2.89
C ILE A 61 5.72 26.68 -4.11
N GLU A 62 5.59 28.00 -3.94
CA GLU A 62 5.31 28.93 -5.03
C GLU A 62 6.39 28.85 -6.10
N SER A 63 7.66 28.96 -5.72
CA SER A 63 8.80 28.91 -6.65
C SER A 63 8.88 27.58 -7.41
N VAL A 64 8.64 26.46 -6.74
CA VAL A 64 8.63 25.13 -7.38
C VAL A 64 7.44 25.00 -8.34
N CYS A 65 6.27 25.50 -7.96
CA CYS A 65 5.09 25.51 -8.82
C CYS A 65 5.31 26.33 -10.08
N ASP A 66 5.89 27.53 -9.96
CA ASP A 66 6.23 28.37 -11.11
C ASP A 66 7.23 27.67 -12.05
N MET A 67 8.26 27.03 -11.49
CA MET A 67 9.24 26.26 -12.25
C MET A 67 8.62 25.12 -13.05
N LEU A 68 7.55 24.51 -12.53
CA LEU A 68 6.85 23.38 -13.14
C LEU A 68 5.62 23.78 -13.98
N GLY A 69 5.28 25.07 -14.01
CA GLY A 69 4.10 25.55 -14.69
C GLY A 69 2.79 24.98 -14.15
N MET A 70 2.68 24.89 -12.82
CA MET A 70 1.49 24.34 -12.14
C MET A 70 0.91 25.32 -11.14
N PRO A 71 -0.43 25.29 -10.91
CA PRO A 71 -1.06 26.15 -9.91
C PRO A 71 -0.54 25.87 -8.49
N TYR A 72 -0.31 26.92 -7.70
CA TYR A 72 0.14 26.84 -6.30
C TYR A 72 -0.67 25.84 -5.47
N ILE A 73 -2.01 25.83 -5.62
CA ILE A 73 -2.88 24.93 -4.85
C ILE A 73 -2.50 23.46 -5.04
N ARG A 74 -2.06 23.06 -6.25
CA ARG A 74 -1.62 21.69 -6.52
C ARG A 74 -0.30 21.35 -5.84
N GLY A 75 0.62 22.29 -5.75
CA GLY A 75 1.84 22.12 -4.97
C GLY A 75 1.55 22.05 -3.47
N LEU A 76 0.64 22.88 -2.98
CA LEU A 76 0.21 22.87 -1.59
C LEU A 76 -0.47 21.53 -1.21
N GLU A 77 -1.33 20.97 -2.09
CA GLU A 77 -1.92 19.64 -1.90
C GLU A 77 -0.84 18.57 -1.70
N VAL A 78 0.20 18.56 -2.54
CA VAL A 78 1.31 17.61 -2.41
C VAL A 78 2.08 17.82 -1.11
N ALA A 79 2.43 19.07 -0.79
CA ALA A 79 3.18 19.39 0.42
C ALA A 79 2.42 19.02 1.70
N THR A 80 1.10 19.21 1.73
CA THR A 80 0.27 18.89 2.91
C THR A 80 -0.12 17.41 2.98
N PHE A 81 -0.20 16.72 1.84
CA PHE A 81 -0.54 15.30 1.79
C PHE A 81 0.59 14.41 2.30
N TYR A 82 1.82 14.62 1.79
CA TYR A 82 2.96 13.80 2.17
C TYR A 82 3.57 14.24 3.49
N THR A 83 3.54 13.38 4.50
CA THR A 83 4.03 13.67 5.86
C THR A 83 5.54 13.83 5.94
N GLN A 84 6.28 13.41 4.92
CA GLN A 84 7.73 13.62 4.82
C GLN A 84 8.14 15.10 4.73
N TYR A 85 7.22 16.00 4.33
CA TYR A 85 7.51 17.41 4.27
C TYR A 85 7.26 18.07 5.61
N GLN A 86 8.25 18.77 6.12
CA GLN A 86 8.12 19.62 7.29
C GLN A 86 7.50 20.96 6.88
N LEU A 87 6.35 21.31 7.44
CA LEU A 87 5.62 22.52 7.09
C LEU A 87 5.81 23.64 8.10
N LYS A 88 6.65 23.39 9.11
CA LYS A 88 7.05 24.32 10.17
C LYS A 88 8.57 24.28 10.32
N PRO A 89 9.19 25.32 10.87
CA PRO A 89 10.61 25.31 11.19
C PRO A 89 10.98 24.09 12.05
N VAL A 90 12.06 23.45 11.71
CA VAL A 90 12.64 22.33 12.46
C VAL A 90 14.00 22.72 13.04
N GLY A 91 14.54 21.91 13.94
CA GLY A 91 15.85 22.13 14.52
C GLY A 91 16.95 22.22 13.45
N THR A 92 17.80 23.22 13.56
CA THR A 92 18.85 23.49 12.55
C THR A 92 20.00 22.49 12.58
N ARG A 93 20.20 21.76 13.70
CA ARG A 93 21.23 20.74 13.88
C ARG A 93 20.66 19.34 13.81
N ALA A 94 19.45 19.10 14.32
CA ALA A 94 18.74 17.84 14.20
C ALA A 94 17.24 18.02 14.24
N HIS A 95 16.56 17.27 13.38
CA HIS A 95 15.13 16.99 13.47
C HIS A 95 14.97 15.48 13.60
N ILE A 96 14.51 15.04 14.78
CA ILE A 96 14.48 13.62 15.15
C ILE A 96 13.08 13.09 14.94
N GLN A 97 12.94 12.16 14.03
CA GLN A 97 11.69 11.49 13.71
C GLN A 97 11.69 10.09 14.35
N VAL A 98 10.92 9.91 15.42
CA VAL A 98 10.83 8.64 16.14
C VAL A 98 9.75 7.78 15.54
N CYS A 99 10.09 6.57 15.10
CA CYS A 99 9.11 5.62 14.59
C CYS A 99 8.18 5.12 15.71
N GLY A 100 6.88 5.48 15.63
CA GLY A 100 5.86 5.14 16.62
C GLY A 100 5.03 3.90 16.30
N THR A 101 5.35 3.14 15.22
CA THR A 101 4.56 1.99 14.81
C THR A 101 4.83 0.76 15.67
N THR A 102 3.90 -0.19 15.66
CA THR A 102 3.87 -1.35 16.57
C THR A 102 5.20 -2.04 16.83
N PRO A 103 6.03 -2.41 15.84
CA PRO A 103 7.32 -3.06 16.14
C PRO A 103 8.27 -2.21 16.97
N CYS A 104 8.36 -0.91 16.64
CA CYS A 104 9.19 0.04 17.39
C CYS A 104 8.63 0.30 18.78
N MET A 105 7.31 0.45 18.92
CA MET A 105 6.67 0.62 20.24
C MET A 105 6.90 -0.58 21.14
N LEU A 106 6.77 -1.81 20.62
CA LEU A 106 7.05 -3.03 21.37
C LEU A 106 8.53 -3.17 21.77
N ARG A 107 9.43 -2.47 21.08
CA ARG A 107 10.87 -2.50 21.31
C ARG A 107 11.39 -1.28 22.07
N GLY A 108 10.51 -0.41 22.58
CA GLY A 108 10.87 0.69 23.45
C GLY A 108 10.86 2.08 22.79
N ALA A 109 10.17 2.29 21.66
CA ALA A 109 10.09 3.63 21.04
C ALA A 109 9.45 4.68 21.97
N GLY A 110 8.55 4.28 22.88
CA GLY A 110 7.99 5.16 23.90
C GLY A 110 9.08 5.79 24.78
N GLU A 111 10.07 5.02 25.20
CA GLU A 111 11.21 5.48 25.98
C GLU A 111 12.11 6.44 25.17
N LEU A 112 12.26 6.18 23.85
CA LEU A 112 12.97 7.12 22.96
C LEU A 112 12.24 8.46 22.85
N MET A 113 10.92 8.46 22.80
CA MET A 113 10.11 9.68 22.81
C MET A 113 10.26 10.43 24.14
N ASP A 114 10.37 9.74 25.26
CA ASP A 114 10.60 10.35 26.56
C ASP A 114 11.99 11.02 26.65
N VAL A 115 13.01 10.44 26.02
CA VAL A 115 14.31 11.09 25.84
C VAL A 115 14.16 12.39 25.03
N CYS A 116 13.42 12.36 23.91
CA CYS A 116 13.18 13.55 23.11
C CYS A 116 12.39 14.62 23.90
N ARG A 117 11.38 14.24 24.68
CA ARG A 117 10.61 15.16 25.53
C ARG A 117 11.48 15.84 26.59
N SER A 118 12.40 15.10 27.15
CA SER A 118 13.27 15.63 28.23
C SER A 118 14.42 16.47 27.71
N LYS A 119 15.03 16.12 26.58
CA LYS A 119 16.22 16.77 26.05
C LYS A 119 15.94 17.87 25.03
N ILE A 120 14.82 17.86 24.36
CA ILE A 120 14.52 18.78 23.26
C ILE A 120 13.34 19.68 23.60
N HIS A 121 12.14 19.14 23.61
CA HIS A 121 10.92 19.85 23.94
C HIS A 121 9.82 18.87 24.35
N HIS A 122 9.00 19.24 25.34
CA HIS A 122 7.91 18.39 25.82
C HIS A 122 6.90 18.02 24.72
N GLU A 123 6.62 18.95 23.83
CA GLU A 123 5.69 18.76 22.72
C GLU A 123 6.43 18.54 21.41
N GLN A 124 5.84 17.68 20.56
CA GLN A 124 6.30 17.46 19.18
C GLN A 124 6.17 18.74 18.34
N PHE A 125 6.92 18.83 17.26
CA PHE A 125 6.90 19.94 16.30
C PHE A 125 7.35 21.28 16.88
N HIS A 126 7.97 21.28 18.04
CA HIS A 126 8.58 22.45 18.67
C HIS A 126 10.11 22.31 18.72
N THR A 127 10.79 23.40 18.52
CA THR A 127 12.24 23.45 18.69
C THR A 127 12.60 23.64 20.15
N ASN A 128 13.82 23.24 20.54
CA ASN A 128 14.41 23.63 21.80
C ASN A 128 14.64 25.17 21.86
N ALA A 129 14.98 25.70 23.01
CA ALA A 129 15.17 27.15 23.21
C ALA A 129 16.23 27.79 22.29
N ALA A 130 17.22 27.00 21.86
CA ALA A 130 18.26 27.45 20.93
C ALA A 130 17.85 27.34 19.44
N GLY A 131 16.70 26.71 19.12
CA GLY A 131 16.27 26.49 17.75
C GLY A 131 17.10 25.44 16.99
N THR A 132 17.90 24.67 17.71
CA THR A 132 18.88 23.74 17.13
C THR A 132 18.34 22.31 16.97
N LEU A 133 17.43 21.92 17.85
CA LEU A 133 16.85 20.57 17.89
C LEU A 133 15.33 20.64 17.81
N SER A 134 14.72 19.64 17.19
CA SER A 134 13.27 19.37 17.21
C SER A 134 13.01 17.88 17.06
N TRP A 135 11.78 17.46 17.36
CA TRP A 135 11.39 16.06 17.21
C TRP A 135 9.92 15.91 16.88
N GLU A 136 9.58 14.76 16.32
CA GLU A 136 8.21 14.30 16.08
C GLU A 136 8.12 12.77 16.15
N GLU A 137 6.93 12.25 16.44
CA GLU A 137 6.57 10.87 16.21
C GLU A 137 6.11 10.70 14.77
N VAL A 138 6.60 9.66 14.10
CA VAL A 138 6.26 9.36 12.71
C VAL A 138 5.77 7.92 12.56
N GLU A 139 5.09 7.67 11.43
CA GLU A 139 4.71 6.33 11.02
C GLU A 139 5.94 5.48 10.63
N CYS A 140 5.70 4.21 10.29
CA CYS A 140 6.74 3.24 10.02
C CYS A 140 7.80 3.72 9.01
N LEU A 141 9.06 3.74 9.47
CA LEU A 141 10.22 4.11 8.65
C LEU A 141 10.89 2.92 7.95
N GLY A 142 10.36 1.70 8.11
CA GLY A 142 10.76 0.54 7.32
C GLY A 142 11.88 -0.34 7.89
N ALA A 143 12.51 0.03 9.01
CA ALA A 143 13.59 -0.75 9.63
C ALA A 143 13.11 -1.60 10.81
N CYS A 144 11.95 -2.25 10.71
CA CYS A 144 11.32 -3.01 11.80
C CYS A 144 12.19 -4.13 12.36
N VAL A 145 13.08 -4.70 11.55
CA VAL A 145 14.03 -5.75 11.99
C VAL A 145 15.02 -5.22 13.03
N ASN A 146 15.37 -3.95 12.93
CA ASN A 146 16.31 -3.25 13.81
C ASN A 146 15.60 -2.20 14.69
N ALA A 147 14.38 -2.50 15.08
CA ALA A 147 13.61 -1.64 15.99
C ALA A 147 14.22 -1.62 17.41
N PRO A 148 14.10 -0.49 18.15
CA PRO A 148 13.48 0.76 17.73
C PRO A 148 14.46 1.65 16.94
N MET A 149 13.89 2.58 16.15
CA MET A 149 14.70 3.43 15.29
C MET A 149 14.18 4.87 15.21
N VAL A 150 15.09 5.77 14.85
CA VAL A 150 14.78 7.16 14.49
C VAL A 150 15.41 7.49 13.14
N MET A 151 14.84 8.50 12.45
CA MET A 151 15.54 9.23 11.41
C MET A 151 15.96 10.60 11.92
N ILE A 152 17.15 11.06 11.53
CA ILE A 152 17.59 12.43 11.71
C ILE A 152 17.91 12.99 10.32
N PHE A 153 17.07 13.91 9.86
CA PHE A 153 17.03 14.39 8.47
C PHE A 153 16.90 13.25 7.46
N ARG A 154 18.01 12.76 6.90
CA ARG A 154 18.03 11.71 5.87
C ARG A 154 18.60 10.39 6.35
N ASP A 155 19.19 10.38 7.52
CA ASP A 155 19.94 9.26 8.04
C ASP A 155 19.13 8.48 9.08
N ALA A 156 19.17 7.14 8.98
CA ALA A 156 18.54 6.23 9.91
C ALA A 156 19.51 5.79 11.00
N TYR A 157 19.01 5.74 12.23
CA TYR A 157 19.71 5.22 13.42
C TYR A 157 18.82 4.14 14.03
N GLU A 158 19.32 2.94 14.11
CA GLU A 158 18.55 1.74 14.36
C GLU A 158 19.08 0.97 15.58
N ASP A 159 18.31 0.00 16.11
CA ASP A 159 18.66 -0.78 17.32
C ASP A 159 19.01 0.14 18.50
N LEU A 160 18.24 1.18 18.68
CA LEU A 160 18.52 2.23 19.68
C LEU A 160 18.12 1.80 21.10
N THR A 161 18.91 2.25 22.05
CA THR A 161 18.51 2.36 23.45
C THR A 161 18.25 3.83 23.81
N PRO A 162 17.52 4.12 24.89
CA PRO A 162 17.33 5.49 25.39
C PRO A 162 18.66 6.24 25.61
N GLU A 163 19.65 5.55 26.19
CA GLU A 163 20.96 6.09 26.48
C GLU A 163 21.69 6.45 25.18
N ARG A 164 21.67 5.54 24.19
CA ARG A 164 22.34 5.80 22.92
C ARG A 164 21.68 6.94 22.15
N LEU A 165 20.35 7.05 22.17
CA LEU A 165 19.65 8.19 21.56
C LEU A 165 20.03 9.50 22.27
N ALA A 166 20.14 9.48 23.60
CA ALA A 166 20.55 10.65 24.37
C ALA A 166 21.95 11.12 23.99
N GLU A 167 22.91 10.20 23.81
CA GLU A 167 24.27 10.51 23.32
C GLU A 167 24.24 11.10 21.91
N ILE A 168 23.47 10.49 21.00
CA ILE A 168 23.33 10.98 19.62
C ILE A 168 22.78 12.42 19.60
N ILE A 169 21.77 12.69 20.42
CA ILE A 169 21.21 14.06 20.55
C ILE A 169 22.30 15.03 21.00
N ASP A 170 23.10 14.68 22.00
CA ASP A 170 24.20 15.53 22.51
C ASP A 170 25.30 15.74 21.45
N GLU A 171 25.63 14.68 20.68
CA GLU A 171 26.59 14.77 19.57
C GLU A 171 26.09 15.73 18.47
N PHE A 172 24.81 15.65 18.09
CA PHE A 172 24.21 16.57 17.13
C PHE A 172 24.16 18.00 17.67
N GLU A 173 23.76 18.20 18.94
CA GLU A 173 23.75 19.52 19.58
C GLU A 173 25.16 20.14 19.66
N ALA A 174 26.18 19.30 19.86
CA ALA A 174 27.58 19.73 19.82
C ALA A 174 28.12 19.98 18.39
N GLY A 175 27.29 19.81 17.34
CA GLY A 175 27.72 19.97 15.94
C GLY A 175 28.55 18.81 15.40
N LYS A 176 28.55 17.67 16.09
CA LYS A 176 29.32 16.45 15.74
C LYS A 176 28.44 15.39 15.05
N GLY A 177 27.24 15.71 14.62
CA GLY A 177 26.30 14.77 14.01
C GLY A 177 26.86 14.00 12.82
N ALA A 178 27.74 14.64 12.01
CA ALA A 178 28.39 13.97 10.88
C ALA A 178 29.36 12.83 11.28
N SER A 179 29.78 12.76 12.55
CA SER A 179 30.65 11.68 13.06
C SER A 179 29.88 10.51 13.65
N VAL A 180 28.56 10.64 13.83
CA VAL A 180 27.70 9.57 14.34
C VAL A 180 27.50 8.54 13.24
N PRO A 181 27.87 7.26 13.46
CA PRO A 181 27.65 6.22 12.46
C PRO A 181 26.16 5.98 12.24
N THR A 182 25.73 5.93 10.97
CA THR A 182 24.37 5.63 10.60
C THR A 182 24.04 4.13 10.67
N GLY A 183 22.75 3.78 10.71
CA GLY A 183 22.28 2.40 10.79
C GLY A 183 22.28 1.82 12.21
N PRO A 184 22.47 0.51 12.38
CA PRO A 184 22.41 -0.16 13.67
C PRO A 184 23.46 0.34 14.65
N GLN A 185 23.04 0.67 15.87
CA GLN A 185 23.92 1.22 16.92
C GLN A 185 24.50 0.15 17.88
N ASN A 186 24.13 -1.10 17.65
CA ASN A 186 24.56 -2.24 18.49
C ASN A 186 25.69 -3.08 17.86
N GLY A 187 26.37 -2.58 16.82
CA GLY A 187 27.43 -3.29 16.12
C GLY A 187 26.95 -4.23 15.02
N ARG A 188 25.68 -4.32 14.72
CA ARG A 188 25.17 -5.04 13.54
C ARG A 188 25.54 -4.29 12.28
N PHE A 189 25.77 -5.04 11.21
CA PHE A 189 26.13 -4.48 9.89
C PHE A 189 24.94 -4.43 8.94
N PHE A 190 23.95 -5.30 9.14
CA PHE A 190 22.82 -5.50 8.25
C PHE A 190 21.54 -5.68 9.05
N SER A 191 20.40 -5.51 8.40
CA SER A 191 19.08 -5.96 8.88
C SER A 191 19.00 -7.50 8.82
N ALA A 192 19.90 -8.17 9.54
CA ALA A 192 19.98 -9.62 9.64
C ALA A 192 19.41 -10.10 10.97
N PRO A 193 18.90 -11.34 11.07
CA PRO A 193 18.51 -11.93 12.36
C PRO A 193 19.66 -11.85 13.36
N ILE A 194 19.33 -11.62 14.65
CA ILE A 194 20.32 -11.53 15.73
C ILE A 194 21.12 -12.84 15.89
N THR A 195 20.55 -13.95 15.44
CA THR A 195 21.18 -15.29 15.39
C THR A 195 22.16 -15.47 14.22
N GLY A 196 22.33 -14.44 13.41
CA GLY A 196 23.14 -14.48 12.19
C GLY A 196 22.33 -14.85 10.95
N SER A 197 22.95 -14.72 9.78
CA SER A 197 22.35 -15.06 8.50
C SER A 197 22.25 -16.59 8.36
N SER A 198 21.02 -17.10 8.27
CA SER A 198 20.73 -18.51 8.01
C SER A 198 20.40 -18.79 6.52
N ALA A 199 20.21 -17.74 5.72
CA ALA A 199 19.90 -17.83 4.29
C ALA A 199 20.85 -16.94 3.49
N LEU A 200 20.99 -17.24 2.21
CA LEU A 200 21.88 -16.48 1.29
C LEU A 200 23.33 -16.41 1.77
N THR A 201 23.81 -17.46 2.43
CA THR A 201 25.17 -17.53 2.96
C THR A 201 26.25 -17.78 1.89
N ASP A 202 25.86 -18.24 0.71
CA ASP A 202 26.72 -18.38 -0.44
C ASP A 202 26.48 -17.22 -1.42
N GLU A 203 27.38 -16.26 -1.43
CA GLU A 203 27.30 -15.09 -2.32
C GLU A 203 27.24 -15.49 -3.80
N LYS A 204 27.94 -16.57 -4.19
CA LYS A 204 27.94 -17.04 -5.57
C LYS A 204 26.62 -17.62 -6.01
N ALA A 205 25.88 -18.24 -5.10
CA ALA A 205 24.57 -18.80 -5.38
C ALA A 205 23.50 -17.73 -5.69
N VAL A 206 23.68 -16.52 -5.18
CA VAL A 206 22.74 -15.40 -5.39
C VAL A 206 23.07 -14.54 -6.61
N LEU A 207 24.28 -14.60 -7.13
CA LEU A 207 24.66 -13.82 -8.30
C LEU A 207 23.79 -14.19 -9.51
N LYS A 208 23.32 -13.17 -10.23
CA LYS A 208 22.54 -13.35 -11.45
C LYS A 208 23.26 -14.26 -12.44
N THR A 209 24.58 -14.09 -12.60
CA THR A 209 25.43 -14.92 -13.47
C THR A 209 25.42 -16.39 -13.08
N THR A 210 25.36 -16.71 -11.79
CA THR A 210 25.27 -18.09 -11.28
C THR A 210 23.91 -18.67 -11.62
N ARG A 211 22.82 -17.97 -11.29
CA ARG A 211 21.44 -18.39 -11.63
C ARG A 211 21.21 -18.54 -13.12
N ASP A 212 21.75 -17.64 -13.94
CA ASP A 212 21.65 -17.72 -15.41
C ASP A 212 22.42 -18.93 -15.97
N LYS A 213 23.56 -19.31 -15.36
CA LYS A 213 24.32 -20.53 -15.72
C LYS A 213 23.55 -21.78 -15.33
N GLU A 214 23.00 -21.84 -14.14
CA GLU A 214 22.20 -22.97 -13.66
C GLU A 214 20.92 -23.16 -14.48
N ALA A 215 20.21 -22.05 -14.79
CA ALA A 215 19.04 -22.09 -15.65
C ALA A 215 19.36 -22.57 -17.07
N LYS A 216 20.50 -22.15 -17.65
CA LYS A 216 20.97 -22.63 -18.95
C LYS A 216 21.39 -24.11 -18.90
N ALA A 217 22.03 -24.54 -17.83
CA ALA A 217 22.44 -25.94 -17.63
C ALA A 217 21.20 -26.83 -17.48
N ALA A 218 20.20 -26.39 -16.67
CA ALA A 218 18.94 -27.10 -16.51
C ALA A 218 18.14 -27.19 -17.82
N ALA A 219 18.07 -26.10 -18.59
CA ALA A 219 17.44 -26.10 -19.91
C ALA A 219 18.13 -27.02 -20.90
N LYS A 220 19.47 -27.07 -20.89
CA LYS A 220 20.27 -27.99 -21.74
C LYS A 220 20.06 -29.45 -21.33
N ALA A 221 20.03 -29.75 -20.02
CA ALA A 221 19.75 -31.08 -19.51
C ALA A 221 18.32 -31.55 -19.86
N ALA A 222 17.33 -30.67 -19.73
CA ALA A 222 15.95 -30.94 -20.11
C ALA A 222 15.81 -31.22 -21.63
N LYS A 223 16.55 -30.47 -22.46
CA LYS A 223 16.57 -30.69 -23.90
C LYS A 223 17.26 -32.02 -24.27
N ALA A 224 18.39 -32.34 -23.62
CA ALA A 224 19.06 -33.62 -23.81
C ALA A 224 18.20 -34.83 -23.36
N ALA A 225 17.46 -34.68 -22.26
CA ALA A 225 16.51 -35.70 -21.80
C ALA A 225 15.34 -35.87 -22.74
N ALA A 226 14.91 -34.82 -23.47
CA ALA A 226 13.86 -34.88 -24.47
C ALA A 226 14.33 -35.50 -25.79
N GLU A 227 15.63 -35.49 -26.09
CA GLU A 227 16.22 -36.09 -27.28
C GLU A 227 16.53 -37.59 -27.12
N VAL A 228 16.52 -38.12 -25.89
CA VAL A 228 16.67 -39.56 -25.62
C VAL A 228 15.33 -40.23 -25.68
N PRO A 229 15.04 -41.11 -26.64
CA PRO A 229 13.79 -41.84 -26.67
C PRO A 229 13.67 -42.66 -25.37
N PRO A 230 12.55 -42.58 -24.66
CA PRO A 230 12.37 -43.31 -23.43
C PRO A 230 12.45 -44.80 -23.70
N SER A 231 13.42 -45.51 -23.12
CA SER A 231 13.43 -46.97 -23.20
C SER A 231 12.24 -47.54 -22.46
N ASN A 232 11.62 -48.61 -22.98
CA ASN A 232 10.47 -49.26 -22.32
C ASN A 232 10.84 -49.77 -20.90
N ALA A 233 12.13 -49.98 -20.61
CA ALA A 233 12.61 -50.40 -19.30
C ALA A 233 12.63 -49.24 -18.27
N ALA A 234 12.61 -47.97 -18.72
CA ALA A 234 12.56 -46.80 -17.84
C ALA A 234 11.15 -46.26 -17.60
N ARG A 235 10.13 -46.83 -18.24
CA ARG A 235 8.76 -46.43 -18.07
C ARG A 235 8.21 -47.02 -16.77
N ALA A 236 7.74 -46.15 -15.89
CA ALA A 236 6.99 -46.62 -14.72
C ALA A 236 5.74 -47.36 -15.14
N VAL A 237 5.27 -48.26 -14.29
CA VAL A 237 4.02 -49.07 -14.50
C VAL A 237 2.77 -48.20 -14.72
N THR A 238 2.93 -46.90 -14.76
CA THR A 238 1.91 -45.85 -14.91
C THR A 238 1.71 -45.35 -16.35
N ASP A 239 2.27 -46.06 -17.37
CA ASP A 239 2.13 -45.66 -18.78
C ASP A 239 0.66 -45.49 -19.23
N ALA A 240 -0.25 -46.23 -18.66
CA ALA A 240 -1.68 -46.07 -18.91
C ALA A 240 -2.19 -44.66 -18.52
N VAL A 241 -1.57 -44.01 -17.52
CA VAL A 241 -1.94 -42.68 -17.08
C VAL A 241 -1.42 -41.62 -18.06
N GLU A 242 -0.23 -41.80 -18.62
CA GLU A 242 0.37 -40.86 -19.59
C GLU A 242 -0.36 -40.84 -20.94
N THR A 243 -0.97 -41.93 -21.31
CA THR A 243 -1.75 -42.04 -22.54
C THR A 243 -3.23 -41.70 -22.37
N SER A 244 -3.68 -41.53 -21.13
CA SER A 244 -5.08 -41.20 -20.84
C SER A 244 -5.43 -39.79 -21.37
N LYS A 245 -6.68 -39.62 -21.80
CA LYS A 245 -7.22 -38.33 -22.23
C LYS A 245 -7.11 -37.27 -21.12
N ALA A 246 -7.17 -37.68 -19.85
CA ALA A 246 -7.05 -36.80 -18.69
C ALA A 246 -5.65 -36.18 -18.55
N VAL A 247 -4.58 -36.92 -18.91
CA VAL A 247 -3.18 -36.39 -18.86
C VAL A 247 -2.86 -35.53 -20.08
N LYS A 248 -3.43 -35.84 -21.23
CA LYS A 248 -3.25 -35.09 -22.48
C LYS A 248 -4.17 -33.87 -22.59
N SER A 249 -5.23 -33.81 -21.79
CA SER A 249 -6.13 -32.65 -21.75
C SER A 249 -5.58 -31.56 -20.84
N PRO A 250 -5.73 -30.28 -21.20
CA PRO A 250 -5.40 -29.19 -20.26
C PRO A 250 -6.14 -29.38 -18.94
N SER A 251 -5.46 -29.09 -17.83
CA SER A 251 -6.07 -29.16 -16.49
C SER A 251 -7.45 -28.50 -16.49
N PRO A 252 -8.51 -29.15 -15.97
CA PRO A 252 -9.84 -28.55 -15.85
C PRO A 252 -9.80 -27.14 -15.19
N VAL A 253 -8.93 -26.96 -14.20
CA VAL A 253 -8.73 -25.67 -13.51
C VAL A 253 -8.22 -24.59 -14.45
N LYS A 254 -7.35 -24.92 -15.41
CA LYS A 254 -6.89 -23.95 -16.42
C LYS A 254 -7.95 -23.64 -17.49
N VAL A 255 -8.78 -24.62 -17.83
CA VAL A 255 -9.87 -24.45 -18.79
C VAL A 255 -10.98 -23.62 -18.16
N GLU A 256 -11.33 -23.89 -16.90
CA GLU A 256 -12.31 -23.11 -16.15
C GLU A 256 -11.87 -21.66 -15.94
N ALA A 257 -10.60 -21.44 -15.55
CA ALA A 257 -10.05 -20.08 -15.40
C ALA A 257 -9.99 -19.30 -16.72
N LYS A 258 -9.82 -20.01 -17.85
CA LYS A 258 -9.81 -19.40 -19.19
C LYS A 258 -11.23 -19.17 -19.71
N ALA A 259 -12.17 -20.05 -19.35
CA ALA A 259 -13.59 -19.87 -19.64
C ALA A 259 -14.21 -18.75 -18.82
N GLU A 260 -13.86 -18.63 -17.52
CA GLU A 260 -14.29 -17.52 -16.68
C GLU A 260 -13.82 -16.16 -17.18
N LYS A 261 -12.62 -16.06 -17.73
CA LYS A 261 -12.13 -14.81 -18.36
C LYS A 261 -12.80 -14.48 -19.69
N ALA A 262 -13.42 -15.46 -20.34
CA ALA A 262 -14.07 -15.31 -21.63
C ALA A 262 -15.61 -15.38 -21.56
N ALA A 263 -16.20 -15.60 -20.39
CA ALA A 263 -17.65 -15.72 -20.22
C ALA A 263 -18.32 -14.38 -20.49
N ALA A 264 -18.90 -14.25 -21.66
CA ALA A 264 -19.87 -13.20 -21.96
C ALA A 264 -21.04 -13.30 -20.96
N ARG A 265 -21.66 -12.16 -20.61
CA ARG A 265 -22.86 -12.16 -19.77
C ARG A 265 -23.89 -13.16 -20.29
N PRO A 266 -24.56 -13.92 -19.40
CA PRO A 266 -25.60 -14.85 -19.82
C PRO A 266 -26.67 -14.13 -20.67
N SER A 267 -27.23 -14.83 -21.63
CA SER A 267 -28.30 -14.29 -22.47
C SER A 267 -29.53 -13.92 -21.64
N LEU A 268 -30.19 -12.85 -22.02
CA LEU A 268 -31.45 -12.43 -21.40
C LEU A 268 -32.62 -13.40 -21.72
N GLU A 269 -32.45 -14.29 -22.69
CA GLU A 269 -33.41 -15.33 -23.05
C GLU A 269 -33.12 -16.66 -22.35
N ASP A 270 -32.15 -16.72 -21.47
CA ASP A 270 -31.79 -17.94 -20.74
C ASP A 270 -32.96 -18.36 -19.81
N LYS A 271 -33.31 -19.63 -19.86
CA LYS A 271 -34.34 -20.26 -19.02
C LYS A 271 -34.12 -20.15 -17.52
N ASN A 272 -32.87 -19.90 -17.10
CA ASN A 272 -32.47 -19.72 -15.69
C ASN A 272 -32.51 -18.24 -15.26
N ARG A 273 -32.89 -17.35 -16.16
CA ARG A 273 -33.09 -15.95 -15.80
C ARG A 273 -34.26 -15.83 -14.81
N PRO A 274 -34.09 -15.14 -13.66
CA PRO A 274 -35.22 -14.86 -12.77
C PRO A 274 -36.32 -14.10 -13.51
N ALA A 275 -37.58 -14.40 -13.21
CA ALA A 275 -38.72 -13.70 -13.79
C ALA A 275 -38.71 -12.23 -13.35
N GLY A 276 -38.60 -11.33 -14.31
CA GLY A 276 -38.78 -9.90 -14.09
C GLY A 276 -40.26 -9.53 -14.01
N ILE A 277 -40.57 -8.45 -13.30
CA ILE A 277 -41.92 -7.85 -13.26
C ILE A 277 -41.86 -6.43 -13.81
N ALA A 278 -43.04 -5.89 -14.18
CA ALA A 278 -43.15 -4.46 -14.42
C ALA A 278 -42.90 -3.69 -13.11
N ARG A 279 -42.36 -2.48 -13.21
CA ARG A 279 -42.00 -1.70 -12.03
C ARG A 279 -43.26 -1.46 -11.14
N PRO A 280 -43.26 -1.98 -9.89
CA PRO A 280 -44.40 -1.80 -8.99
C PRO A 280 -44.46 -0.37 -8.46
N ALA A 281 -45.63 0.03 -7.90
CA ALA A 281 -45.80 1.34 -7.28
C ALA A 281 -44.91 1.52 -6.02
N ALA A 282 -44.63 0.42 -5.30
CA ALA A 282 -43.67 0.38 -4.19
C ALA A 282 -42.48 -0.49 -4.59
N VAL A 283 -41.30 0.08 -4.54
CA VAL A 283 -39.98 -0.58 -4.83
C VAL A 283 -39.26 -0.71 -3.52
N ASP A 284 -38.69 -1.91 -3.24
CA ASP A 284 -37.87 -2.11 -2.06
C ASP A 284 -36.44 -1.53 -2.30
N ASP A 285 -35.84 -1.02 -1.25
CA ASP A 285 -34.42 -0.59 -1.28
C ASP A 285 -33.50 -1.83 -1.23
N LEU A 286 -33.16 -2.36 -2.41
CA LEU A 286 -32.35 -3.57 -2.53
C LEU A 286 -30.94 -3.39 -1.96
N LYS A 287 -30.49 -2.17 -1.72
CA LYS A 287 -29.18 -1.89 -1.09
C LYS A 287 -29.09 -2.39 0.36
N LEU A 288 -30.22 -2.64 1.00
CA LEU A 288 -30.26 -3.29 2.31
C LEU A 288 -29.79 -4.76 2.30
N ILE A 289 -29.66 -5.38 1.12
CA ILE A 289 -28.98 -6.66 0.97
C ILE A 289 -27.48 -6.39 0.88
N SER A 290 -26.71 -6.91 1.83
CA SER A 290 -25.26 -6.75 1.86
C SER A 290 -24.64 -7.19 0.51
N GLY A 291 -23.86 -6.32 -0.10
CA GLY A 291 -23.26 -6.56 -1.42
C GLY A 291 -24.03 -5.96 -2.60
N VAL A 292 -25.24 -5.43 -2.38
CA VAL A 292 -25.98 -4.68 -3.41
C VAL A 292 -25.68 -3.19 -3.27
N GLY A 293 -24.75 -2.67 -4.04
CA GLY A 293 -24.51 -1.24 -4.14
C GLY A 293 -25.44 -0.57 -5.20
N PRO A 294 -25.41 0.77 -5.31
CA PRO A 294 -26.29 1.50 -6.24
C PRO A 294 -26.19 1.04 -7.70
N LYS A 295 -25.00 0.64 -8.15
CA LYS A 295 -24.76 0.11 -9.50
C LYS A 295 -25.45 -1.23 -9.72
N ASN A 296 -25.38 -2.13 -8.73
CA ASN A 296 -25.97 -3.45 -8.81
C ASN A 296 -27.50 -3.38 -8.68
N GLU A 297 -28.00 -2.52 -7.81
CA GLU A 297 -29.44 -2.23 -7.71
C GLU A 297 -30.03 -1.77 -9.05
N LYS A 298 -29.36 -0.83 -9.73
CA LYS A 298 -29.77 -0.38 -11.05
C LYS A 298 -29.85 -1.54 -12.07
N ILE A 299 -28.83 -2.42 -12.10
CA ILE A 299 -28.82 -3.58 -12.99
C ILE A 299 -29.98 -4.55 -12.63
N LEU A 300 -30.25 -4.76 -11.35
CA LEU A 300 -31.38 -5.57 -10.91
C LEU A 300 -32.73 -4.97 -11.35
N HIS A 301 -32.88 -3.68 -11.23
CA HIS A 301 -34.07 -2.96 -11.74
C HIS A 301 -34.21 -3.10 -13.26
N ASP A 302 -33.13 -3.01 -14.00
CA ASP A 302 -33.11 -3.20 -15.48
C ASP A 302 -33.51 -4.64 -15.86
N LEU A 303 -33.28 -5.60 -14.97
CA LEU A 303 -33.70 -7.00 -15.13
C LEU A 303 -35.15 -7.25 -14.68
N GLY A 304 -35.85 -6.23 -14.14
CA GLY A 304 -37.20 -6.35 -13.62
C GLY A 304 -37.30 -6.87 -12.19
N ILE A 305 -36.22 -6.75 -11.39
CA ILE A 305 -36.13 -7.21 -10.01
C ILE A 305 -36.18 -5.97 -9.11
N PHE A 306 -37.29 -5.78 -8.40
CA PHE A 306 -37.60 -4.58 -7.62
C PHE A 306 -37.90 -4.85 -6.15
N THR A 307 -38.08 -6.13 -5.75
CA THR A 307 -38.55 -6.45 -4.40
C THR A 307 -37.71 -7.51 -3.72
N PHE A 308 -37.63 -7.46 -2.40
CA PHE A 308 -37.02 -8.52 -1.59
C PHE A 308 -37.68 -9.87 -1.82
N ALA A 309 -38.99 -9.89 -2.02
CA ALA A 309 -39.74 -11.12 -2.28
C ALA A 309 -39.25 -11.84 -3.54
N GLN A 310 -38.92 -11.10 -4.61
CA GLN A 310 -38.36 -11.69 -5.83
C GLN A 310 -37.00 -12.32 -5.52
N VAL A 311 -36.07 -11.61 -4.89
CA VAL A 311 -34.75 -12.15 -4.55
C VAL A 311 -34.86 -13.34 -3.59
N ALA A 312 -35.78 -13.29 -2.64
CA ALA A 312 -36.06 -14.36 -1.67
C ALA A 312 -36.53 -15.68 -2.31
N SER A 313 -37.15 -15.58 -3.48
CA SER A 313 -37.72 -16.74 -4.20
C SER A 313 -36.72 -17.45 -5.11
N TRP A 314 -35.53 -16.88 -5.37
CA TRP A 314 -34.57 -17.41 -6.33
C TRP A 314 -34.11 -18.83 -6.02
N LYS A 315 -34.22 -19.70 -7.01
CA LYS A 315 -33.69 -21.05 -7.00
C LYS A 315 -32.17 -21.02 -7.28
N LYS A 316 -31.48 -22.14 -7.06
CA LYS A 316 -30.04 -22.23 -7.28
C LYS A 316 -29.59 -21.85 -8.70
N ALA A 317 -30.36 -22.27 -9.72
CA ALA A 317 -30.05 -21.93 -11.11
C ALA A 317 -30.20 -20.43 -11.40
N GLU A 318 -31.23 -19.78 -10.85
CA GLU A 318 -31.47 -18.35 -10.99
C GLU A 318 -30.37 -17.52 -10.28
N ARG A 319 -29.98 -17.93 -9.07
CA ARG A 319 -28.82 -17.31 -8.37
C ARG A 319 -27.55 -17.40 -9.16
N GLY A 320 -27.26 -18.58 -9.76
CA GLY A 320 -26.11 -18.79 -10.63
C GLY A 320 -26.15 -17.90 -11.87
N TRP A 321 -27.33 -17.73 -12.47
CA TRP A 321 -27.51 -16.86 -13.62
C TRP A 321 -27.25 -15.37 -13.25
N VAL A 322 -27.83 -14.87 -12.16
CA VAL A 322 -27.62 -13.49 -11.70
C VAL A 322 -26.17 -13.25 -11.28
N ASP A 323 -25.57 -14.22 -10.61
CA ASP A 323 -24.16 -14.16 -10.20
C ASP A 323 -23.23 -14.01 -11.43
N ALA A 324 -23.46 -14.78 -12.46
CA ALA A 324 -22.74 -14.70 -13.73
C ALA A 324 -23.05 -13.39 -14.47
N TYR A 325 -24.31 -12.94 -14.49
CA TYR A 325 -24.71 -11.69 -15.15
C TYR A 325 -24.08 -10.45 -14.51
N LEU A 326 -23.94 -10.44 -13.17
CA LEU A 326 -23.26 -9.41 -12.40
C LEU A 326 -21.73 -9.58 -12.35
N ASN A 327 -21.20 -10.69 -12.91
CA ASN A 327 -19.78 -11.05 -12.90
C ASN A 327 -19.22 -11.20 -11.47
N PHE A 328 -19.92 -11.93 -10.61
CA PHE A 328 -19.65 -11.98 -9.18
C PHE A 328 -18.88 -13.20 -8.69
N HIS A 329 -18.68 -14.22 -9.51
CA HIS A 329 -17.92 -15.42 -9.16
C HIS A 329 -18.32 -16.06 -7.82
N GLY A 330 -19.62 -16.32 -7.63
CA GLY A 330 -20.16 -16.98 -6.44
C GLY A 330 -20.46 -16.06 -5.26
N ARG A 331 -20.52 -14.75 -5.44
CA ARG A 331 -20.75 -13.78 -4.37
C ARG A 331 -22.15 -13.87 -3.79
N ILE A 332 -23.18 -14.12 -4.62
CA ILE A 332 -24.58 -14.22 -4.18
C ILE A 332 -24.75 -15.32 -3.14
N GLU A 333 -24.07 -16.45 -3.29
CA GLU A 333 -24.08 -17.56 -2.32
C GLU A 333 -23.26 -17.23 -1.08
N ARG A 334 -22.04 -16.70 -1.24
CA ARG A 334 -21.15 -16.35 -0.12
C ARG A 334 -21.73 -15.29 0.82
N GLU A 335 -22.50 -14.36 0.28
CA GLU A 335 -23.16 -13.29 1.04
C GLU A 335 -24.59 -13.61 1.43
N ASP A 336 -25.10 -14.84 1.15
CA ASP A 336 -26.46 -15.29 1.53
C ASP A 336 -27.59 -14.35 1.10
N TRP A 337 -27.55 -13.80 -0.12
CA TRP A 337 -28.53 -12.81 -0.59
C TRP A 337 -29.96 -13.26 -0.42
N VAL A 338 -30.26 -14.52 -0.73
CA VAL A 338 -31.63 -15.08 -0.59
C VAL A 338 -32.08 -15.10 0.88
N LYS A 339 -31.20 -15.43 1.80
CA LYS A 339 -31.51 -15.46 3.23
C LYS A 339 -31.72 -14.05 3.77
N GLN A 340 -30.92 -13.08 3.33
CA GLN A 340 -31.07 -11.67 3.66
C GLN A 340 -32.42 -11.13 3.13
N ALA A 341 -32.70 -11.39 1.85
CA ALA A 341 -33.96 -10.97 1.23
C ALA A 341 -35.19 -11.58 1.89
N LYS A 342 -35.13 -12.84 2.34
CA LYS A 342 -36.22 -13.50 3.10
C LYS A 342 -36.47 -12.79 4.43
N ALA A 343 -35.44 -12.41 5.15
CA ALA A 343 -35.60 -11.68 6.40
C ALA A 343 -36.20 -10.28 6.17
N LEU A 344 -35.70 -9.57 5.15
CA LEU A 344 -36.18 -8.24 4.78
C LEU A 344 -37.64 -8.26 4.28
N ALA A 345 -38.01 -9.25 3.48
CA ALA A 345 -39.38 -9.43 2.98
C ALA A 345 -40.36 -9.78 4.10
N LYS A 346 -39.95 -10.51 5.13
CA LYS A 346 -40.80 -10.97 6.22
C LYS A 346 -41.14 -9.87 7.26
N GLY A 347 -40.14 -9.09 7.64
CA GLY A 347 -40.33 -8.12 8.73
C GLY A 347 -39.35 -6.93 8.66
N GLY A 348 -38.85 -6.63 7.45
CA GLY A 348 -38.00 -5.47 7.23
C GLY A 348 -36.67 -5.54 8.02
N VAL A 349 -36.18 -4.36 8.36
CA VAL A 349 -34.88 -4.19 9.09
C VAL A 349 -34.92 -4.86 10.47
N ALA A 350 -36.07 -4.88 11.15
CA ALA A 350 -36.19 -5.49 12.47
C ALA A 350 -35.97 -7.00 12.43
N GLU A 351 -36.58 -7.70 11.46
CA GLU A 351 -36.39 -9.13 11.28
C GLU A 351 -35.00 -9.45 10.78
N TYR A 352 -34.41 -8.61 9.93
CA TYR A 352 -33.04 -8.74 9.50
C TYR A 352 -32.07 -8.71 10.72
N ILE A 353 -32.22 -7.73 11.61
CA ILE A 353 -31.38 -7.63 12.82
C ILE A 353 -31.58 -8.88 13.70
N ARG A 354 -32.80 -9.37 13.84
CA ARG A 354 -33.11 -10.59 14.61
C ARG A 354 -32.38 -11.83 14.07
N VAL A 355 -32.28 -11.96 12.72
CA VAL A 355 -31.70 -13.14 12.04
C VAL A 355 -30.18 -13.06 11.96
N PHE A 356 -29.62 -11.86 11.73
CA PHE A 356 -28.18 -11.66 11.45
C PHE A 356 -27.41 -10.99 12.59
N GLY A 357 -28.07 -10.50 13.64
CA GLY A 357 -27.45 -9.86 14.79
C GLY A 357 -26.82 -8.48 14.50
N LYS A 358 -27.02 -7.93 13.32
CA LYS A 358 -26.48 -6.64 12.87
C LYS A 358 -27.47 -5.91 11.96
N LYS A 359 -27.35 -4.59 11.86
CA LYS A 359 -28.14 -3.80 10.90
C LYS A 359 -27.76 -4.16 9.45
N PRO A 360 -28.72 -4.11 8.50
CA PRO A 360 -28.37 -4.16 7.07
C PRO A 360 -27.45 -2.98 6.70
N VAL A 361 -26.69 -3.14 5.62
CA VAL A 361 -25.66 -2.15 5.22
C VAL A 361 -26.31 -0.92 4.62
#